data_3bc24b3a8202257123a687e0c5c6dfa7
#
_entry.id   3bc24b3a8202257123a687e0c5c6dfa7
#
_cell.length_a   1.000
_cell.length_b   1.000
_cell.length_c   1.000
_cell.angle_alpha   90.00
_cell.angle_beta   90.00
_cell.angle_gamma   90.00
#
_symmetry.space_group_name_H-M   'P 1'
#
loop_
_entity.id
_entity.type
_entity.pdbx_description
1 polymer ?
#
loop_
_entity_poly.entity_id
_entity_poly.type
_entity_poly.pdbx_seq_one_letter_code
_entity_poly.pdbx_strand_id
1 'polypeptide(L)'
;MERTTADYMGMLATVMNSLAMQSELEKLNVHTRVISAIPMDQICEPYIRRRAVRHLEKNRVCIFAAGTGNPYFTTDTAATLRAIEMKCEAIFKATKVDGIYLSLIHI
;
A
#
# COMPACT_ATOMS: atom_id res chain seq x y z
N MET A 1 18.44 -17.06 -5.09
CA MET A 1 17.04 -17.14 -4.64
C MET A 1 16.13 -17.07 -5.85
N GLU A 2 15.14 -17.89 -5.89
CA GLU A 2 14.17 -17.88 -6.97
C GLU A 2 13.37 -16.59 -6.94
N ARG A 3 13.05 -16.05 -8.13
CA ARG A 3 12.34 -14.76 -8.21
C ARG A 3 10.97 -14.78 -7.55
N THR A 4 10.22 -15.87 -7.72
CA THR A 4 8.91 -16.00 -7.10
C THR A 4 9.00 -15.89 -5.58
N THR A 5 9.97 -16.60 -4.99
CA THR A 5 10.20 -16.53 -3.54
C THR A 5 10.59 -15.12 -3.11
N ALA A 6 11.50 -14.49 -3.87
CA ALA A 6 11.92 -13.12 -3.58
C ALA A 6 10.76 -12.15 -3.66
N ASP A 7 9.88 -12.31 -4.65
CA ASP A 7 8.70 -11.45 -4.79
C ASP A 7 7.76 -11.61 -3.60
N TYR A 8 7.52 -12.83 -3.13
CA TYR A 8 6.69 -13.04 -1.95
C TYR A 8 7.33 -12.46 -0.69
N MET A 9 8.65 -12.59 -0.55
CA MET A 9 9.35 -11.96 0.57
C MET A 9 9.19 -10.45 0.54
N GLY A 10 9.27 -9.86 -0.66
CA GLY A 10 9.03 -8.44 -0.83
C GLY A 10 7.61 -8.03 -0.43
N MET A 11 6.63 -8.81 -0.83
CA MET A 11 5.23 -8.55 -0.43
C MET A 11 5.06 -8.62 1.10
N LEU A 12 5.65 -9.61 1.74
CA LEU A 12 5.60 -9.74 3.20
C LEU A 12 6.29 -8.57 3.88
N ALA A 13 7.39 -8.07 3.31
CA ALA A 13 8.07 -6.89 3.84
C ALA A 13 7.16 -5.68 3.79
N THR A 14 6.36 -5.52 2.74
CA THR A 14 5.40 -4.40 2.67
C THR A 14 4.33 -4.51 3.74
N VAL A 15 3.92 -5.73 4.09
CA VAL A 15 2.96 -5.93 5.19
C VAL A 15 3.57 -5.46 6.51
N MET A 16 4.83 -5.84 6.78
CA MET A 16 5.53 -5.39 7.98
C MET A 16 5.62 -3.87 8.03
N ASN A 17 6.00 -3.24 6.94
CA ASN A 17 6.10 -1.80 6.87
C ASN A 17 4.73 -1.13 7.05
N SER A 18 3.69 -1.74 6.51
CA SER A 18 2.33 -1.22 6.63
C SER A 18 1.85 -1.23 8.07
N LEU A 19 2.16 -2.29 8.81
CA LEU A 19 1.81 -2.38 10.22
C LEU A 19 2.55 -1.33 11.05
N ALA A 20 3.81 -1.09 10.74
CA ALA A 20 4.59 -0.06 11.40
C ALA A 20 4.01 1.33 11.13
N MET A 21 3.64 1.61 9.87
CA MET A 21 3.02 2.86 9.49
C MET A 21 1.67 3.05 10.18
N GLN A 22 0.86 2.01 10.24
CA GLN A 22 -0.41 2.04 10.94
C GLN A 22 -0.21 2.43 12.41
N SER A 23 0.75 1.80 13.07
CA SER A 23 1.05 2.09 14.47
C SER A 23 1.40 3.56 14.68
N GLU A 24 2.24 4.13 13.81
CA GLU A 24 2.64 5.53 13.92
C GLU A 24 1.49 6.48 13.61
N LEU A 25 0.68 6.19 12.61
CA LEU A 25 -0.46 7.04 12.27
C LEU A 25 -1.52 7.02 13.38
N GLU A 26 -1.75 5.86 13.98
CA GLU A 26 -2.71 5.75 15.08
C GLU A 26 -2.26 6.54 16.31
N LYS A 27 -0.95 6.66 16.54
CA LYS A 27 -0.42 7.51 17.61
C LYS A 27 -0.75 8.99 17.38
N LEU A 28 -0.94 9.38 16.13
CA LEU A 28 -1.32 10.73 15.75
C LEU A 28 -2.84 10.90 15.64
N ASN A 29 -3.59 9.93 16.14
CA ASN A 29 -5.06 9.93 16.09
C ASN A 29 -5.60 9.84 14.66
N VAL A 30 -4.86 9.24 13.74
CA VAL A 30 -5.31 8.99 12.38
C VAL A 30 -5.79 7.54 12.31
N HIS A 31 -7.09 7.37 12.11
CA HIS A 31 -7.67 6.02 11.98
C HIS A 31 -7.17 5.38 10.69
N THR A 32 -6.50 4.25 10.83
CA THR A 32 -5.80 3.59 9.72
C THR A 32 -6.17 2.12 9.65
N ARG A 33 -6.32 1.60 8.44
CA ARG A 33 -6.57 0.18 8.19
C ARG A 33 -5.51 -0.35 7.24
N VAL A 34 -4.95 -1.50 7.58
CA VAL A 34 -4.04 -2.23 6.71
C VAL A 34 -4.82 -3.31 5.99
N ILE A 35 -4.75 -3.30 4.67
CA ILE A 35 -5.50 -4.20 3.82
C ILE A 35 -4.51 -4.93 2.93
N SER A 36 -4.48 -6.26 3.02
CA SER A 36 -3.49 -7.07 2.31
C SER A 36 -4.12 -7.80 1.13
N ALA A 37 -3.40 -7.81 0.01
CA ALA A 37 -3.76 -8.60 -1.15
C ALA A 37 -3.54 -10.10 -0.90
N ILE A 38 -2.64 -10.45 0.04
CA ILE A 38 -2.46 -11.83 0.48
C ILE A 38 -3.28 -12.02 1.74
N PRO A 39 -4.20 -13.01 1.77
CA PRO A 39 -5.00 -13.26 2.97
C PRO A 39 -4.12 -13.62 4.16
N MET A 40 -4.23 -12.87 5.24
CA MET A 40 -3.57 -13.14 6.51
C MET A 40 -4.41 -12.50 7.61
N ASP A 41 -5.61 -13.04 7.78
CA ASP A 41 -6.70 -12.45 8.55
C ASP A 41 -6.35 -12.22 10.03
N GLN A 42 -5.40 -12.97 10.56
CA GLN A 42 -4.96 -12.80 11.96
C GLN A 42 -4.11 -11.55 12.14
N ILE A 43 -3.62 -10.96 11.05
CA ILE A 43 -2.68 -9.83 11.12
C ILE A 43 -3.33 -8.55 10.59
N CYS A 44 -4.05 -8.64 9.47
CA CYS A 44 -4.67 -7.49 8.82
C CYS A 44 -5.87 -7.94 8.00
N GLU A 45 -6.63 -6.97 7.48
CA GLU A 45 -7.81 -7.29 6.67
C GLU A 45 -7.42 -7.80 5.30
N PRO A 46 -8.15 -8.78 4.76
CA PRO A 46 -7.99 -9.15 3.36
C PRO A 46 -8.54 -8.05 2.47
N TYR A 47 -8.00 -7.92 1.26
CA TYR A 47 -8.51 -6.93 0.33
C TYR A 47 -9.89 -7.34 -0.19
N ILE A 48 -10.89 -6.59 0.19
CA ILE A 48 -12.26 -6.69 -0.32
C ILE A 48 -12.65 -5.27 -0.68
N ARG A 49 -12.88 -5.03 -1.97
CA ARG A 49 -13.09 -3.69 -2.50
C ARG A 49 -14.14 -2.89 -1.74
N ARG A 50 -15.29 -3.48 -1.51
CA ARG A 50 -16.39 -2.75 -0.82
C ARG A 50 -16.03 -2.36 0.60
N ARG A 51 -15.22 -3.17 1.30
CA ARG A 51 -14.77 -2.82 2.66
C ARG A 51 -13.77 -1.68 2.63
N ALA A 52 -12.87 -1.71 1.68
CA ALA A 52 -11.89 -0.64 1.51
C ALA A 52 -12.60 0.67 1.20
N VAL A 53 -13.56 0.65 0.30
CA VAL A 53 -14.38 1.84 -0.04
C VAL A 53 -15.09 2.36 1.20
N ARG A 54 -15.66 1.47 2.00
CA ARG A 54 -16.34 1.88 3.25
C ARG A 54 -15.38 2.56 4.23
N HIS A 55 -14.17 2.03 4.37
CA HIS A 55 -13.17 2.66 5.22
C HIS A 55 -12.86 4.08 4.76
N LEU A 56 -12.68 4.26 3.45
CA LEU A 56 -12.40 5.57 2.89
C LEU A 56 -13.58 6.53 3.09
N GLU A 57 -14.82 6.03 2.94
CA GLU A 57 -16.01 6.84 3.18
C GLU A 57 -16.11 7.29 4.64
N LYS A 58 -15.53 6.53 5.56
CA LYS A 58 -15.49 6.89 6.98
C LYS A 58 -14.26 7.70 7.34
N ASN A 59 -13.58 8.25 6.34
CA ASN A 59 -12.38 9.09 6.53
C ASN A 59 -11.23 8.36 7.23
N ARG A 60 -11.10 7.06 6.98
CA ARG A 60 -9.95 6.29 7.45
C ARG A 60 -8.89 6.27 6.37
N VAL A 61 -7.62 6.19 6.79
CA VAL A 61 -6.51 5.96 5.87
C VAL A 61 -6.40 4.47 5.63
N CYS A 62 -6.32 4.06 4.37
CA CYS A 62 -6.13 2.66 4.01
C CYS A 62 -4.72 2.48 3.46
N ILE A 63 -3.99 1.51 3.99
CA ILE A 63 -2.68 1.12 3.50
C ILE A 63 -2.84 -0.24 2.81
N PHE A 64 -2.60 -0.26 1.50
CA PHE A 64 -2.72 -1.49 0.72
C PHE A 64 -1.37 -2.19 0.68
N ALA A 65 -1.28 -3.33 1.34
CA ALA A 65 -0.06 -4.11 1.47
C ALA A 65 -0.03 -5.29 0.51
N ALA A 66 1.15 -5.83 0.27
CA ALA A 66 1.39 -7.00 -0.58
C ALA A 66 1.11 -6.77 -2.08
N GLY A 67 1.06 -5.53 -2.51
CA GLY A 67 0.89 -5.19 -3.92
C GLY A 67 -0.36 -5.84 -4.53
N THR A 68 -0.21 -6.58 -5.62
CA THR A 68 -1.31 -7.32 -6.23
C THR A 68 -1.52 -8.70 -5.61
N GLY A 69 -0.60 -9.14 -4.75
CA GLY A 69 -0.61 -10.49 -4.20
C GLY A 69 -0.02 -11.53 -5.15
N ASN A 70 0.44 -11.11 -6.31
CA ASN A 70 0.98 -12.00 -7.34
C ASN A 70 2.42 -11.65 -7.66
N PRO A 71 3.30 -12.66 -7.82
CA PRO A 71 4.68 -12.43 -8.23
C PRO A 71 4.75 -11.75 -9.61
N TYR A 72 5.88 -11.14 -9.91
CA TYR A 72 6.18 -10.50 -11.19
C TYR A 72 5.43 -9.20 -11.50
N PHE A 73 4.53 -8.77 -10.63
CA PHE A 73 3.86 -7.47 -10.78
C PHE A 73 4.58 -6.41 -9.97
N THR A 74 4.66 -5.20 -10.51
CA THR A 74 5.35 -4.10 -9.85
C THR A 74 4.46 -3.41 -8.83
N THR A 75 5.09 -2.66 -7.93
CA THR A 75 4.37 -1.80 -6.98
C THR A 75 3.56 -0.73 -7.71
N ASP A 76 4.10 -0.21 -8.82
CA ASP A 76 3.40 0.80 -9.61
C ASP A 76 2.11 0.23 -10.20
N THR A 77 2.14 -1.01 -10.68
CA THR A 77 0.95 -1.69 -11.19
C THR A 77 -0.10 -1.82 -10.10
N ALA A 78 0.31 -2.22 -8.90
CA ALA A 78 -0.59 -2.34 -7.76
C ALA A 78 -1.20 -0.99 -7.38
N ALA A 79 -0.39 0.04 -7.31
CA ALA A 79 -0.85 1.39 -6.96
C ALA A 79 -1.90 1.88 -7.96
N THR A 80 -1.63 1.71 -9.25
CA THR A 80 -2.55 2.11 -10.30
C THR A 80 -3.86 1.35 -10.21
N LEU A 81 -3.79 0.04 -10.02
CA LEU A 81 -4.98 -0.81 -9.91
C LEU A 81 -5.85 -0.39 -8.72
N ARG A 82 -5.25 -0.20 -7.54
CA ARG A 82 -6.00 0.21 -6.35
C ARG A 82 -6.60 1.60 -6.52
N ALA A 83 -5.86 2.53 -7.13
CA ALA A 83 -6.37 3.88 -7.37
C ALA A 83 -7.62 3.85 -8.26
N ILE A 84 -7.62 3.03 -9.30
CA ILE A 84 -8.77 2.86 -10.18
C ILE A 84 -9.94 2.25 -9.42
N GLU A 85 -9.67 1.18 -8.67
CA GLU A 85 -10.70 0.48 -7.90
C GLU A 85 -11.35 1.37 -6.82
N MET A 86 -10.55 2.23 -6.22
CA MET A 86 -11.02 3.18 -5.19
C MET A 86 -11.54 4.49 -5.79
N LYS A 87 -11.49 4.64 -7.10
CA LYS A 87 -11.93 5.85 -7.81
C LYS A 87 -11.21 7.09 -7.28
N CYS A 88 -9.90 6.99 -7.12
CA CYS A 88 -9.08 8.11 -6.68
C CYS A 88 -8.99 9.19 -7.73
N GLU A 89 -8.94 10.45 -7.30
CA GLU A 89 -8.83 11.59 -8.20
C GLU A 89 -7.42 11.77 -8.73
N ALA A 90 -6.40 11.31 -7.99
CA ALA A 90 -5.01 11.49 -8.36
C ALA A 90 -4.16 10.38 -7.77
N ILE A 91 -2.99 10.18 -8.38
CA ILE A 91 -1.96 9.25 -7.89
C ILE A 91 -0.68 10.04 -7.74
N PHE A 92 -0.09 9.98 -6.55
CA PHE A 92 1.22 10.57 -6.29
C PHE A 92 2.23 9.45 -6.05
N LYS A 93 3.37 9.54 -6.69
CA LYS A 93 4.44 8.56 -6.50
C LYS A 93 5.56 9.18 -5.71
N ALA A 94 5.79 8.66 -4.50
CA ALA A 94 6.90 9.07 -3.66
C ALA A 94 8.02 8.05 -3.82
N THR A 95 9.12 8.47 -4.43
CA THR A 95 10.26 7.59 -4.65
C THR A 95 11.51 8.21 -4.07
N LYS A 96 12.43 7.33 -3.65
CA LYS A 96 13.75 7.77 -3.23
C LYS A 96 14.62 7.89 -4.47
N VAL A 97 14.98 9.10 -4.83
CA VAL A 97 15.81 9.36 -6.01
C VAL A 97 16.95 10.28 -5.58
N ASP A 98 18.17 9.95 -6.00
CA ASP A 98 19.31 10.83 -5.77
C ASP A 98 19.04 12.16 -6.46
N GLY A 99 19.24 13.26 -5.74
CA GLY A 99 18.98 14.57 -6.30
C GLY A 99 17.51 14.93 -6.43
N ILE A 100 16.66 14.32 -5.63
CA ILE A 100 15.23 14.59 -5.66
C ILE A 100 14.93 16.08 -5.45
N TYR A 101 15.74 16.74 -4.62
CA TYR A 101 15.61 18.17 -4.41
C TYR A 101 15.79 18.96 -5.71
N LEU A 102 16.65 18.48 -6.60
CA LEU A 102 16.83 19.10 -7.90
C LEU A 102 15.57 18.96 -8.74
N SER A 103 14.93 17.81 -8.68
CA SER A 103 13.66 17.60 -9.38
C SER A 103 12.61 18.55 -8.85
N LEU A 104 12.55 18.75 -7.55
CA LEU A 104 11.60 19.69 -6.96
C LEU A 104 11.89 21.12 -7.37
N ILE A 105 13.15 21.47 -7.51
CA ILE A 105 13.54 22.82 -7.94
C ILE A 105 13.15 23.06 -9.39
N HIS A 106 13.23 22.05 -10.22
CA HIS A 106 12.93 22.15 -11.65
C HIS A 106 11.46 22.09 -11.97
N ILE A 107 10.69 21.62 -11.04
CA ILE A 107 9.24 21.59 -11.16
C ILE A 107 8.66 22.94 -10.76
#